data_74d2557c5ed6158ac09425aed45e647c
#
_entry.id   74d2557c5ed6158ac09425aed45e647c
#
_cell.length_a   1.000
_cell.length_b   1.000
_cell.length_c   1.000
_cell.angle_alpha   90.00
_cell.angle_beta   90.00
_cell.angle_gamma   90.00
#
_symmetry.space_group_name_H-M   'P 1'
#
loop_
_entity.id
_entity.type
_entity.pdbx_description
1 polymer ?
#
loop_
_entity_poly.entity_id
_entity_poly.type
_entity_poly.pdbx_seq_one_letter_code
_entity_poly.pdbx_strand_id
1 'polypeptide(L)'
;MGFSNSDWGGAEGYKSFLESIIYYHGTIGWRSHKQKVVALSSVEAEYNALLESAQDLEWMKNLIFEATNKKVQQLLFTDNQSAISIASNHIYHHGTRHINFCLHFIRDLIEQQNLKIQYLDTNKMIADSLTKNNPYSKSIKHLRIIFSNQDL
;
A
#
# COMPACT_ATOMS: atom_id res chain seq x y z
N MET A 1 -3.10 -9.01 -5.21
CA MET A 1 -2.98 -8.46 -3.83
C MET A 1 -1.89 -7.42 -3.81
N GLY A 2 -1.98 -6.43 -2.93
CA GLY A 2 -0.95 -5.42 -2.69
C GLY A 2 -0.61 -5.33 -1.21
N PHE A 3 0.61 -4.92 -0.91
CA PHE A 3 1.09 -4.62 0.43
C PHE A 3 1.64 -3.21 0.41
N SER A 4 1.18 -2.37 1.32
CA SER A 4 1.56 -0.96 1.40
C SER A 4 2.07 -0.64 2.79
N ASN A 5 3.19 0.07 2.83
CA ASN A 5 3.79 0.56 4.06
C ASN A 5 4.47 1.89 3.83
N SER A 6 4.70 2.64 4.89
CA SER A 6 5.48 3.87 4.88
C SER A 6 6.33 3.98 6.12
N ASP A 7 7.52 4.55 5.95
CA ASP A 7 8.35 5.03 7.05
C ASP A 7 8.15 6.55 7.16
N TRP A 8 7.73 7.03 8.32
CA TRP A 8 7.48 8.46 8.51
C TRP A 8 8.75 9.22 8.89
N GLY A 9 9.17 10.12 7.96
CA GLY A 9 10.26 11.07 8.21
C GLY A 9 11.66 10.46 8.29
N GLY A 10 11.83 9.19 7.87
CA GLY A 10 13.13 8.49 7.91
C GLY A 10 14.14 8.97 6.88
N ALA A 11 13.70 9.73 5.85
CA ALA A 11 14.59 10.23 4.83
C ALA A 11 15.10 11.64 5.12
N GLU A 12 16.24 12.00 4.50
CA GLU A 12 16.76 13.36 4.51
C GLU A 12 15.71 14.37 4.02
N GLY A 13 15.54 15.47 4.77
CA GLY A 13 14.51 16.48 4.53
C GLY A 13 13.13 16.10 5.06
N TYR A 14 13.05 15.24 6.09
CA TYR A 14 11.83 14.81 6.78
C TYR A 14 10.78 14.16 5.88
N LYS A 15 11.17 13.68 4.72
CA LYS A 15 10.29 12.94 3.81
C LYS A 15 10.21 11.49 4.25
N SER A 16 9.09 10.86 3.92
CA SER A 16 8.86 9.45 4.18
C SER A 16 9.29 8.60 2.99
N PHE A 17 9.71 7.37 3.24
CA PHE A 17 9.77 6.35 2.19
C PHE A 17 8.40 5.70 2.05
N LEU A 18 8.07 5.37 0.82
CA LEU A 18 6.90 4.59 0.46
C LEU A 18 7.36 3.26 -0.07
N GLU A 19 6.70 2.20 0.37
CA GLU A 19 6.97 0.84 -0.02
C GLU A 19 5.69 0.16 -0.49
N SER A 20 5.75 -0.50 -1.61
CA SER A 20 4.67 -1.35 -2.08
C SER A 20 5.18 -2.62 -2.74
N ILE A 21 4.40 -3.68 -2.60
CA ILE A 21 4.61 -4.95 -3.29
C ILE A 21 3.29 -5.37 -3.91
N ILE A 22 3.31 -5.73 -5.19
CA ILE A 22 2.15 -6.27 -5.90
C ILE A 22 2.38 -7.75 -6.14
N TYR A 23 1.39 -8.54 -5.75
CA TYR A 23 1.41 -9.99 -5.83
C TYR A 23 0.24 -10.52 -6.65
N TYR A 24 0.55 -11.34 -7.67
CA TYR A 24 -0.44 -12.06 -8.47
C TYR A 24 0.17 -13.39 -8.93
N HIS A 25 -0.14 -14.51 -8.24
CA HIS A 25 0.52 -15.81 -8.40
C HIS A 25 2.06 -15.77 -8.24
N GLY A 26 2.57 -14.77 -7.57
CA GLY A 26 3.96 -14.43 -7.39
C GLY A 26 4.12 -12.92 -7.30
N THR A 27 5.28 -12.44 -6.89
CA THR A 27 5.56 -11.01 -6.90
C THR A 27 5.77 -10.53 -8.31
N ILE A 28 4.92 -9.61 -8.78
CA ILE A 28 4.95 -9.05 -10.13
C ILE A 28 5.44 -7.61 -10.17
N GLY A 29 5.51 -6.95 -9.01
CA GLY A 29 6.02 -5.59 -8.90
C GLY A 29 6.35 -5.22 -7.47
N TRP A 30 7.31 -4.34 -7.32
CA TRP A 30 7.64 -3.71 -6.05
C TRP A 30 8.09 -2.28 -6.27
N ARG A 31 7.91 -1.45 -5.26
CA ARG A 31 8.34 -0.05 -5.27
C ARG A 31 8.89 0.32 -3.90
N SER A 32 9.99 1.05 -3.91
CA SER A 32 10.52 1.74 -2.73
C SER A 32 11.07 3.07 -3.19
N HIS A 33 10.49 4.17 -2.75
CA HIS A 33 10.95 5.50 -3.09
C HIS A 33 10.56 6.54 -2.05
N LYS A 34 11.26 7.66 -2.08
CA LYS A 34 11.01 8.81 -1.22
C LYS A 34 9.75 9.54 -1.68
N GLN A 35 8.83 9.80 -0.78
CA GLN A 35 7.63 10.60 -1.07
C GLN A 35 8.00 11.99 -1.55
N LYS A 36 7.23 12.51 -2.50
CA LYS A 36 7.48 13.85 -3.09
C LYS A 36 7.19 14.96 -2.09
N VAL A 37 6.21 14.77 -1.22
CA VAL A 37 5.72 15.73 -0.24
C VAL A 37 6.13 15.28 1.17
N VAL A 38 6.37 16.25 2.05
CA VAL A 38 6.57 15.97 3.48
C VAL A 38 5.22 15.71 4.11
N ALA A 39 5.03 14.52 4.67
CA ALA A 39 3.83 14.19 5.42
C ALA A 39 3.86 14.83 6.81
N LEU A 40 2.75 15.46 7.20
CA LEU A 40 2.64 16.14 8.50
C LEU A 40 2.39 15.17 9.67
N SER A 41 2.10 13.91 9.37
CA SER A 41 1.91 12.86 10.36
C SER A 41 2.25 11.48 9.77
N SER A 42 2.46 10.50 10.65
CA SER A 42 2.63 9.10 10.22
C SER A 42 1.41 8.58 9.47
N VAL A 43 0.21 8.96 9.91
CA VAL A 43 -1.05 8.56 9.27
C VAL A 43 -1.14 9.11 7.84
N GLU A 44 -0.69 10.35 7.61
CA GLU A 44 -0.65 10.95 6.27
C GLU A 44 0.37 10.24 5.37
N ALA A 45 1.55 9.90 5.90
CA ALA A 45 2.56 9.17 5.17
C ALA A 45 2.04 7.79 4.73
N GLU A 46 1.41 7.05 5.64
CA GLU A 46 0.77 5.75 5.38
C GLU A 46 -0.39 5.87 4.40
N TYR A 47 -1.19 6.93 4.52
CA TYR A 47 -2.29 7.17 3.61
C TYR A 47 -1.81 7.45 2.18
N ASN A 48 -0.73 8.22 2.02
CA ASN A 48 -0.09 8.44 0.72
C ASN A 48 0.45 7.13 0.12
N ALA A 49 1.02 6.26 0.95
CA ALA A 49 1.47 4.94 0.53
C ALA A 49 0.29 4.07 0.06
N LEU A 50 -0.81 4.10 0.81
CA LEU A 50 -2.03 3.38 0.47
C LEU A 50 -2.60 3.85 -0.88
N LEU A 51 -2.62 5.17 -1.12
CA LEU A 51 -3.09 5.78 -2.37
C LEU A 51 -2.27 5.30 -3.57
N GLU A 52 -0.95 5.43 -3.50
CA GLU A 52 -0.07 5.03 -4.61
C GLU A 52 -0.16 3.53 -4.88
N SER A 53 -0.25 2.72 -3.82
CA SER A 53 -0.44 1.27 -3.95
C SER A 53 -1.79 0.90 -4.57
N ALA A 54 -2.86 1.65 -4.25
CA ALA A 54 -4.17 1.47 -4.86
C ALA A 54 -4.17 1.83 -6.35
N GLN A 55 -3.46 2.89 -6.74
CA GLN A 55 -3.28 3.28 -8.15
C GLN A 55 -2.52 2.19 -8.94
N ASP A 56 -1.45 1.65 -8.37
CA ASP A 56 -0.69 0.56 -8.98
C ASP A 56 -1.54 -0.71 -9.15
N LEU A 57 -2.37 -1.04 -8.15
CA LEU A 57 -3.29 -2.17 -8.23
C LEU A 57 -4.36 -1.96 -9.30
N GLU A 58 -4.94 -0.76 -9.41
CA GLU A 58 -5.94 -0.44 -10.42
C GLU A 58 -5.35 -0.55 -11.84
N TRP A 59 -4.13 -0.05 -12.03
CA TRP A 59 -3.41 -0.21 -13.28
C TRP A 59 -3.18 -1.70 -13.61
N MET A 60 -2.73 -2.48 -12.62
CA MET A 60 -2.47 -3.92 -12.80
C MET A 60 -3.76 -4.71 -13.09
N LYS A 61 -4.88 -4.37 -12.43
CA LYS A 61 -6.19 -4.98 -12.69
C LYS A 61 -6.58 -4.79 -14.15
N ASN A 62 -6.42 -3.57 -14.67
CA ASN A 62 -6.75 -3.26 -16.06
C ASN A 62 -5.85 -4.02 -17.04
N LEU A 63 -4.55 -4.10 -16.76
CA LEU A 63 -3.61 -4.87 -17.56
C LEU A 63 -3.96 -6.37 -17.59
N ILE A 64 -4.29 -6.96 -16.43
CA ILE A 64 -4.71 -8.36 -16.34
C ILE A 64 -6.01 -8.58 -17.12
N PHE A 65 -6.96 -7.66 -17.01
CA PHE A 65 -8.22 -7.75 -17.74
C PHE A 65 -7.99 -7.68 -19.26
N GLU A 66 -7.19 -6.75 -19.75
CA GLU A 66 -6.86 -6.63 -21.17
C GLU A 66 -6.15 -7.89 -21.71
N ALA A 67 -5.21 -8.44 -20.93
CA ALA A 67 -4.42 -9.60 -21.35
C ALA A 67 -5.20 -10.91 -21.29
N THR A 68 -6.13 -11.07 -20.33
CA THR A 68 -6.74 -12.37 -20.01
C THR A 68 -8.26 -12.40 -20.08
N ASN A 69 -8.91 -11.25 -20.24
CA ASN A 69 -10.35 -11.04 -20.11
C ASN A 69 -10.93 -11.52 -18.74
N LYS A 70 -10.09 -11.63 -17.70
CA LYS A 70 -10.49 -12.04 -16.36
C LYS A 70 -10.59 -10.84 -15.45
N LYS A 71 -11.72 -10.73 -14.73
CA LYS A 71 -11.88 -9.75 -13.66
C LYS A 71 -11.22 -10.27 -12.39
N VAL A 72 -10.36 -9.46 -11.78
CA VAL A 72 -9.70 -9.76 -10.52
C VAL A 72 -10.14 -8.75 -9.46
N GLN A 73 -10.43 -9.24 -8.25
CA GLN A 73 -10.69 -8.38 -7.12
C GLN A 73 -9.37 -7.94 -6.50
N GLN A 74 -9.26 -6.65 -6.20
CA GLN A 74 -8.09 -6.09 -5.56
C GLN A 74 -8.18 -6.24 -4.04
N LEU A 75 -7.07 -6.64 -3.43
CA LEU A 75 -6.91 -6.72 -1.99
C LEU A 75 -5.62 -5.99 -1.62
N LEU A 76 -5.72 -4.97 -0.78
CA LEU A 76 -4.60 -4.15 -0.33
C LEU A 76 -4.43 -4.29 1.18
N PHE A 77 -3.22 -4.63 1.60
CA PHE A 77 -2.87 -4.77 3.01
C PHE A 77 -2.06 -3.57 3.50
N THR A 78 -2.36 -3.12 4.70
CA THR A 78 -1.59 -2.11 5.45
C THR A 78 -1.59 -2.46 6.93
N ASP A 79 -0.58 -2.05 7.66
CA ASP A 79 -0.50 -2.22 9.12
C ASP A 79 -1.00 -0.99 9.90
N ASN A 80 -1.53 0.02 9.20
CA ASN A 80 -2.05 1.23 9.82
C ASN A 80 -3.58 1.26 9.88
N GLN A 81 -4.13 0.92 11.05
CA GLN A 81 -5.58 0.93 11.28
C GLN A 81 -6.20 2.32 11.11
N SER A 82 -5.46 3.39 11.44
CA SER A 82 -5.94 4.77 11.29
C SER A 82 -6.09 5.13 9.81
N ALA A 83 -5.16 4.71 8.96
CA ALA A 83 -5.27 4.91 7.51
C ALA A 83 -6.48 4.16 6.93
N ILE A 84 -6.75 2.93 7.38
CA ILE A 84 -7.95 2.16 7.01
C ILE A 84 -9.22 2.90 7.45
N SER A 85 -9.25 3.37 8.70
CA SER A 85 -10.41 4.10 9.22
C SER A 85 -10.71 5.36 8.42
N ILE A 86 -9.68 6.13 8.05
CA ILE A 86 -9.83 7.33 7.22
C ILE A 86 -10.33 6.96 5.81
N ALA A 87 -9.81 5.88 5.22
CA ALA A 87 -10.25 5.40 3.91
C ALA A 87 -11.72 4.96 3.90
N SER A 88 -12.20 4.35 5.00
CA SER A 88 -13.55 3.76 5.09
C SER A 88 -14.60 4.72 5.63
N ASN A 89 -14.23 5.77 6.37
CA ASN A 89 -15.18 6.68 7.02
C ASN A 89 -15.42 7.95 6.21
N HIS A 90 -16.70 8.29 6.00
CA HIS A 90 -17.14 9.50 5.28
C HIS A 90 -17.08 10.78 6.12
N ILE A 91 -16.58 10.73 7.35
CA ILE A 91 -16.53 11.89 8.23
C ILE A 91 -15.44 12.86 7.72
N TYR A 92 -15.86 14.06 7.36
CA TYR A 92 -14.98 15.14 6.92
C TYR A 92 -14.02 15.53 8.05
N HIS A 93 -12.74 15.26 7.88
CA HIS A 93 -11.70 15.89 8.69
C HIS A 93 -11.36 17.26 8.09
N HIS A 94 -11.76 18.33 8.77
CA HIS A 94 -11.36 19.70 8.43
C HIS A 94 -9.83 19.81 8.44
N GLY A 95 -9.20 20.11 7.30
CA GLY A 95 -7.84 20.58 7.31
C GLY A 95 -6.95 20.36 6.09
N THR A 96 -7.30 19.49 5.15
CA THR A 96 -6.36 19.16 4.06
C THR A 96 -7.05 18.93 2.73
N ARG A 97 -7.15 19.99 1.91
CA ARG A 97 -7.79 19.90 0.57
C ARG A 97 -7.13 18.89 -0.37
N HIS A 98 -5.81 18.69 -0.28
CA HIS A 98 -5.10 17.72 -1.11
C HIS A 98 -5.35 16.29 -0.66
N ILE A 99 -5.54 16.04 0.62
CA ILE A 99 -5.94 14.73 1.12
C ILE A 99 -7.36 14.38 0.65
N ASN A 100 -8.22 15.37 0.43
CA ASN A 100 -9.60 15.14 -0.02
C ASN A 100 -9.67 14.45 -1.39
N PHE A 101 -8.88 14.85 -2.38
CA PHE A 101 -8.86 14.16 -3.68
C PHE A 101 -8.37 12.71 -3.57
N CYS A 102 -7.34 12.50 -2.78
CA CYS A 102 -6.80 11.17 -2.50
C CYS A 102 -7.82 10.28 -1.78
N LEU A 103 -8.55 10.85 -0.82
CA LEU A 103 -9.63 10.20 -0.08
C LEU A 103 -10.76 9.75 -1.02
N HIS A 104 -11.19 10.62 -1.93
CA HIS A 104 -12.24 10.29 -2.88
C HIS A 104 -11.85 9.11 -3.78
N PHE A 105 -10.64 9.10 -4.32
CA PHE A 105 -10.19 8.02 -5.19
C PHE A 105 -10.25 6.64 -4.51
N ILE A 106 -9.70 6.52 -3.30
CA ILE A 106 -9.72 5.24 -2.57
C ILE A 106 -11.14 4.84 -2.20
N ARG A 107 -11.96 5.80 -1.74
CA ARG A 107 -13.36 5.56 -1.38
C ARG A 107 -14.18 5.10 -2.57
N ASP A 108 -14.04 5.74 -3.71
CA ASP A 108 -14.71 5.36 -4.95
C ASP A 108 -14.38 3.90 -5.33
N LEU A 109 -13.11 3.49 -5.19
CA LEU A 109 -12.69 2.11 -5.45
C LEU A 109 -13.32 1.11 -4.46
N ILE A 110 -13.45 1.50 -3.18
CA ILE A 110 -14.08 0.66 -2.14
C ILE A 110 -15.59 0.56 -2.39
N GLU A 111 -16.27 1.67 -2.65
CA GLU A 111 -17.71 1.73 -2.91
C GLU A 111 -18.11 0.94 -4.17
N GLN A 112 -17.30 1.01 -5.21
CA GLN A 112 -17.47 0.22 -6.42
C GLN A 112 -17.12 -1.27 -6.23
N GLN A 113 -16.74 -1.68 -5.03
CA GLN A 113 -16.28 -3.04 -4.69
C GLN A 113 -15.06 -3.51 -5.51
N ASN A 114 -14.32 -2.58 -6.09
CA ASN A 114 -13.10 -2.87 -6.84
C ASN A 114 -11.91 -3.14 -5.92
N LEU A 115 -11.86 -2.47 -4.76
CA LEU A 115 -10.76 -2.56 -3.80
C LEU A 115 -11.28 -2.95 -2.41
N LYS A 116 -10.62 -3.92 -1.77
CA LYS A 116 -10.76 -4.20 -0.33
C LYS A 116 -9.46 -3.84 0.36
N ILE A 117 -9.54 -3.11 1.48
CA ILE A 117 -8.39 -2.82 2.33
C ILE A 117 -8.52 -3.64 3.59
N GLN A 118 -7.42 -4.28 4.01
CA GLN A 118 -7.37 -5.12 5.21
C GLN A 118 -6.15 -4.79 6.05
N TYR A 119 -6.33 -4.89 7.36
CA TYR A 119 -5.23 -4.79 8.30
C TYR A 119 -4.36 -6.05 8.22
N LEU A 120 -3.05 -5.83 8.22
CA LEU A 120 -2.06 -6.90 8.36
C LEU A 120 -1.06 -6.50 9.44
N ASP A 121 -0.75 -7.42 10.35
CA ASP A 121 0.24 -7.19 11.41
C ASP A 121 1.62 -6.87 10.82
N THR A 122 2.32 -5.89 11.41
CA THR A 122 3.65 -5.42 10.97
C THR A 122 4.67 -6.56 10.84
N ASN A 123 4.55 -7.62 11.65
CA ASN A 123 5.45 -8.77 11.53
C ASN A 123 5.22 -9.60 10.27
N LYS A 124 4.04 -9.47 9.65
CA LYS A 124 3.67 -10.13 8.39
C LYS A 124 3.76 -9.18 7.19
N MET A 125 3.99 -7.88 7.42
CA MET A 125 4.09 -6.87 6.37
C MET A 125 5.39 -7.05 5.58
N ILE A 126 5.29 -7.71 4.43
CA ILE A 126 6.46 -8.00 3.58
C ILE A 126 7.07 -6.72 2.97
N ALA A 127 6.27 -5.69 2.77
CA ALA A 127 6.74 -4.39 2.27
C ALA A 127 7.78 -3.74 3.19
N ASP A 128 7.71 -3.94 4.50
CA ASP A 128 8.71 -3.50 5.49
C ASP A 128 10.16 -3.88 5.15
N SER A 129 10.33 -4.94 4.37
CA SER A 129 11.67 -5.44 4.01
C SER A 129 12.35 -4.63 2.91
N LEU A 130 11.64 -3.70 2.30
CA LEU A 130 12.19 -2.86 1.24
C LEU A 130 12.98 -1.66 1.76
N THR A 131 12.76 -1.23 3.00
CA THR A 131 13.43 -0.05 3.58
C THR A 131 13.97 -0.25 4.98
N LYS A 132 13.34 -1.10 5.81
CA LYS A 132 13.78 -1.31 7.18
C LYS A 132 14.94 -2.29 7.26
N ASN A 133 15.94 -1.95 8.08
CA ASN A 133 17.03 -2.89 8.42
C ASN A 133 16.49 -3.98 9.35
N ASN A 134 15.74 -4.91 8.80
CA ASN A 134 15.13 -6.00 9.55
C ASN A 134 16.16 -7.02 10.01
N PRO A 135 15.94 -7.72 11.15
CA PRO A 135 16.75 -8.88 11.52
C PRO A 135 16.87 -9.89 10.38
N TYR A 136 18.03 -10.50 10.22
CA TYR A 136 18.34 -11.42 9.13
C TYR A 136 17.28 -12.49 8.92
N SER A 137 16.76 -13.08 10.03
CA SER A 137 15.70 -14.09 9.98
C SER A 137 14.37 -13.59 9.38
N LYS A 138 13.97 -12.36 9.71
CA LYS A 138 12.75 -11.74 9.16
C LYS A 138 12.94 -11.41 7.68
N SER A 139 14.10 -10.86 7.32
CA SER A 139 14.43 -10.53 5.94
C SER A 139 14.42 -11.77 5.04
N ILE A 140 15.03 -12.89 5.47
CA ILE A 140 15.00 -14.14 4.69
C ILE A 140 13.57 -14.66 4.52
N LYS A 141 12.74 -14.63 5.57
CA LYS A 141 11.35 -15.08 5.47
C LYS A 141 10.57 -14.24 4.44
N HIS A 142 10.69 -12.93 4.50
CA HIS A 142 10.04 -12.02 3.55
C HIS A 142 10.57 -12.21 2.12
N LEU A 143 11.89 -12.32 1.94
CA LEU A 143 12.49 -12.59 0.64
C LEU A 143 11.98 -13.91 0.04
N ARG A 144 11.84 -14.96 0.85
CA ARG A 144 11.26 -16.22 0.38
C ARG A 144 9.83 -16.02 -0.12
N ILE A 145 8.98 -15.28 0.59
CA ILE A 145 7.61 -14.98 0.16
C ILE A 145 7.64 -14.16 -1.14
N ILE A 146 8.51 -13.15 -1.24
CA ILE A 146 8.63 -12.28 -2.42
C ILE A 146 9.08 -13.07 -3.66
N PHE A 147 10.02 -13.99 -3.51
CA PHE A 147 10.64 -14.71 -4.64
C PHE A 147 10.18 -16.17 -4.80
N SER A 148 9.39 -16.70 -3.86
CA SER A 148 8.79 -18.05 -4.02
C SER A 148 7.34 -17.90 -4.51
N ASN A 149 6.96 -18.77 -5.45
CA ASN A 149 5.56 -18.92 -5.86
C ASN A 149 4.72 -19.67 -4.81
N GLN A 150 5.11 -19.63 -3.53
CA GLN A 150 4.31 -20.25 -2.48
C GLN A 150 3.18 -19.32 -2.09
N ASP A 151 1.96 -19.87 -2.05
CA ASP A 151 0.76 -19.16 -1.63
C ASP A 151 0.93 -18.57 -0.21
N LEU A 152 0.48 -17.33 -0.02
CA LEU A 152 0.48 -16.59 1.25
C LEU A 152 -0.56 -17.17 2.21
#